data_306a19fe82cf9cb987782fc2d42123fb
#
_entry.id   306a19fe82cf9cb987782fc2d42123fb
#
_cell.length_a   1.000
_cell.length_b   1.000
_cell.length_c   1.000
_cell.angle_alpha   90.00
_cell.angle_beta   90.00
_cell.angle_gamma   90.00
#
_symmetry.space_group_name_H-M   'P 1'
#
loop_
_entity.id
_entity.type
_entity.pdbx_description
1 polymer ?
#
loop_
_entity_poly.entity_id
_entity_poly.type
_entity_poly.pdbx_seq_one_letter_code
_entity_poly.pdbx_strand_id
1 'polypeptide(L)'
;KEMQITIFDRTNKGIHVSREGEIFLGYARQVLEQAALIEEKYKHKSGGKQEFCISTQHYSFAVNAFVDLIKEYGSENYDFSLRETQTYEIIDDVARMKSEIGILYLNEFNASVLEKIMKANDLKFTELFVARPHIFICDKNPLAQKDQVTMEDLQDYPYLSFEQGEHNSFYYAEERYSRVLRKKNIRVRDRATLFNLLIGLNGYTVCSGVIDENLNGENIIAVPLKEQGLMQIGYIHHKKAVLGKLAQAYIEAIGDRYGGQISVPGGSKKGRK
;
A
#
# COMPACT_ATOMS: atom_id res chain seq x y z
N LYS A 1 -22.59 21.78 -20.68
CA LYS A 1 -23.74 21.51 -21.58
C LYS A 1 -23.41 20.47 -22.66
N GLU A 2 -22.19 20.45 -23.22
CA GLU A 2 -21.79 19.48 -24.24
C GLU A 2 -21.75 18.03 -23.78
N MET A 3 -21.33 17.78 -22.54
CA MET A 3 -21.21 16.43 -21.97
C MET A 3 -22.46 15.96 -21.23
N GLN A 4 -23.50 16.78 -21.12
CA GLN A 4 -24.76 16.46 -20.43
C GLN A 4 -24.60 15.92 -19.01
N ILE A 5 -23.55 16.34 -18.28
CA ILE A 5 -23.29 15.99 -16.89
C ILE A 5 -23.50 17.20 -15.98
N THR A 6 -23.87 16.91 -14.75
CA THR A 6 -23.98 17.91 -13.67
C THR A 6 -22.75 17.75 -12.78
N ILE A 7 -21.85 18.75 -12.78
CA ILE A 7 -20.61 18.70 -12.00
C ILE A 7 -20.87 19.12 -10.53
N PHE A 8 -21.77 20.09 -10.32
CA PHE A 8 -22.08 20.63 -9.01
C PHE A 8 -23.57 20.59 -8.73
N ASP A 9 -23.94 20.08 -7.57
CA ASP A 9 -25.30 20.11 -7.04
C ASP A 9 -25.46 21.27 -6.08
N ARG A 10 -26.54 22.03 -6.22
CA ARG A 10 -26.89 23.14 -5.33
C ARG A 10 -27.91 22.65 -4.30
N THR A 11 -27.56 22.74 -3.04
CA THR A 11 -28.45 22.38 -1.93
C THR A 11 -28.70 23.59 -1.02
N ASN A 12 -29.65 23.48 -0.10
CA ASN A 12 -29.89 24.50 0.93
C ASN A 12 -28.69 24.70 1.89
N LYS A 13 -27.68 23.80 1.84
CA LYS A 13 -26.45 23.86 2.63
C LYS A 13 -25.22 24.31 1.82
N GLY A 14 -25.40 24.69 0.57
CA GLY A 14 -24.33 25.16 -0.31
C GLY A 14 -24.19 24.36 -1.61
N ILE A 15 -23.02 24.45 -2.23
CA ILE A 15 -22.69 23.77 -3.47
C ILE A 15 -21.81 22.56 -3.14
N HIS A 16 -22.18 21.39 -3.65
CA HIS A 16 -21.41 20.15 -3.53
C HIS A 16 -21.07 19.61 -4.90
N VAL A 17 -19.96 18.90 -5.01
CA VAL A 17 -19.62 18.16 -6.23
C VAL A 17 -20.56 16.97 -6.34
N SER A 18 -21.21 16.80 -7.48
CA SER A 18 -22.05 15.64 -7.76
C SER A 18 -21.20 14.37 -7.93
N ARG A 19 -21.82 13.19 -7.87
CA ARG A 19 -21.13 11.92 -8.16
C ARG A 19 -20.52 11.88 -9.57
N GLU A 20 -21.24 12.39 -10.56
CA GLU A 20 -20.74 12.54 -11.93
C GLU A 20 -19.63 13.58 -12.00
N GLY A 21 -19.76 14.67 -11.22
CA GLY A 21 -18.74 15.70 -11.08
C GLY A 21 -17.44 15.18 -10.48
N GLU A 22 -17.48 14.33 -9.48
CA GLU A 22 -16.28 13.69 -8.91
C GLU A 22 -15.53 12.85 -9.96
N ILE A 23 -16.26 12.04 -10.72
CA ILE A 23 -15.71 11.24 -11.82
C ILE A 23 -15.10 12.15 -12.89
N PHE A 24 -15.84 13.16 -13.32
CA PHE A 24 -15.36 14.13 -14.32
C PHE A 24 -14.11 14.86 -13.86
N LEU A 25 -14.09 15.36 -12.63
CA LEU A 25 -12.92 16.06 -12.07
C LEU A 25 -11.71 15.13 -11.92
N GLY A 26 -11.93 13.84 -11.67
CA GLY A 26 -10.87 12.84 -11.71
C GLY A 26 -10.23 12.74 -13.09
N TYR A 27 -11.03 12.56 -14.14
CA TYR A 27 -10.54 12.54 -15.53
C TYR A 27 -9.92 13.87 -15.97
N ALA A 28 -10.52 15.00 -15.58
CA ALA A 28 -9.97 16.31 -15.90
C ALA A 28 -8.59 16.53 -15.26
N ARG A 29 -8.40 16.10 -14.02
CA ARG A 29 -7.10 16.15 -13.34
C ARG A 29 -6.06 15.35 -14.10
N GLN A 30 -6.39 14.14 -14.51
CA GLN A 30 -5.49 13.30 -15.30
C GLN A 30 -5.10 13.91 -16.64
N VAL A 31 -6.04 14.55 -17.33
CA VAL A 31 -5.74 15.27 -18.57
C VAL A 31 -4.76 16.42 -18.33
N LEU A 32 -4.95 17.16 -17.24
CA LEU A 32 -4.05 18.26 -16.88
C LEU A 32 -2.65 17.74 -16.51
N GLU A 33 -2.55 16.62 -15.80
CA GLU A 33 -1.27 15.97 -15.48
C GLU A 33 -0.55 15.51 -16.76
N GLN A 34 -1.27 14.87 -17.70
CA GLN A 34 -0.70 14.48 -18.98
C GLN A 34 -0.28 15.71 -19.82
N ALA A 35 -1.05 16.79 -19.79
CA ALA A 35 -0.69 18.05 -20.46
C ALA A 35 0.58 18.65 -19.84
N ALA A 36 0.71 18.62 -18.51
CA ALA A 36 1.91 19.07 -17.80
C ALA A 36 3.15 18.25 -18.20
N LEU A 37 3.03 16.93 -18.33
CA LEU A 37 4.13 16.06 -18.81
C LEU A 37 4.56 16.39 -20.23
N ILE A 38 3.61 16.71 -21.12
CA ILE A 38 3.91 17.17 -22.48
C ILE A 38 4.63 18.51 -22.44
N GLU A 39 4.18 19.44 -21.60
CA GLU A 39 4.81 20.75 -21.45
C GLU A 39 6.23 20.63 -20.86
N GLU A 40 6.43 19.80 -19.85
CA GLU A 40 7.75 19.52 -19.27
C GLU A 40 8.71 18.96 -20.34
N LYS A 41 8.24 17.97 -21.12
CA LYS A 41 9.04 17.32 -22.16
C LYS A 41 9.47 18.27 -23.30
N TYR A 42 8.64 19.24 -23.65
CA TYR A 42 8.86 20.02 -24.86
C TYR A 42 9.15 21.51 -24.63
N LYS A 43 8.82 22.08 -23.46
CA LYS A 43 9.00 23.51 -23.20
C LYS A 43 10.20 23.89 -22.34
N HIS A 44 10.87 22.94 -21.69
CA HIS A 44 12.02 23.18 -20.78
C HIS A 44 11.85 24.38 -19.83
N LYS A 45 10.62 24.74 -19.50
CA LYS A 45 10.30 25.85 -18.58
C LYS A 45 9.26 25.34 -17.59
N SER A 46 9.68 24.79 -16.49
CA SER A 46 8.75 24.52 -15.41
C SER A 46 9.07 25.37 -14.20
N GLY A 47 8.22 26.34 -13.94
CA GLY A 47 7.96 26.86 -12.62
C GLY A 47 6.72 26.20 -12.01
N GLY A 48 6.25 25.07 -12.54
CA GLY A 48 5.10 24.34 -12.05
C GLY A 48 5.43 23.45 -10.86
N LYS A 49 4.51 23.39 -9.88
CA LYS A 49 4.59 22.47 -8.75
C LYS A 49 4.45 21.03 -9.26
N GLN A 50 5.41 20.16 -8.94
CA GLN A 50 5.27 18.72 -9.19
C GLN A 50 4.18 18.15 -8.28
N GLU A 51 3.23 17.42 -8.82
CA GLU A 51 2.20 16.73 -8.04
C GLU A 51 2.35 15.22 -8.22
N PHE A 52 2.24 14.48 -7.14
CA PHE A 52 2.25 13.03 -7.14
C PHE A 52 1.48 12.50 -5.94
N CYS A 53 0.55 11.58 -6.17
CA CYS A 53 -0.23 10.98 -5.11
C CYS A 53 -0.27 9.46 -5.28
N ILE A 54 0.00 8.75 -4.19
CA ILE A 54 -0.14 7.30 -4.10
C ILE A 54 -0.99 6.92 -2.90
N SER A 55 -1.73 5.81 -3.01
CA SER A 55 -2.43 5.17 -1.91
C SER A 55 -1.83 3.78 -1.65
N THR A 56 -1.68 3.38 -0.41
CA THR A 56 -1.04 2.12 -0.05
C THR A 56 -1.68 1.50 1.17
N GLN A 57 -1.68 0.18 1.27
CA GLN A 57 -1.82 -0.49 2.55
C GLN A 57 -0.66 -0.08 3.46
N HIS A 58 -0.73 -0.40 4.74
CA HIS A 58 0.23 0.08 5.75
C HIS A 58 1.59 -0.62 5.66
N TYR A 59 2.33 -0.31 4.59
CA TYR A 59 3.63 -0.89 4.28
C TYR A 59 4.78 0.08 4.51
N SER A 60 5.71 -0.25 5.42
CA SER A 60 6.92 0.55 5.64
C SER A 60 7.78 0.67 4.39
N PHE A 61 7.89 -0.38 3.58
CA PHE A 61 8.66 -0.35 2.34
C PHE A 61 8.10 0.65 1.31
N ALA A 62 6.78 0.84 1.28
CA ALA A 62 6.15 1.83 0.41
C ALA A 62 6.52 3.25 0.82
N VAL A 63 6.57 3.52 2.12
CA VAL A 63 7.03 4.81 2.66
C VAL A 63 8.51 5.05 2.36
N ASN A 64 9.35 4.02 2.51
CA ASN A 64 10.79 4.12 2.21
C ASN A 64 11.04 4.47 0.75
N ALA A 65 10.37 3.77 -0.17
CA ALA A 65 10.45 4.06 -1.60
C ALA A 65 9.99 5.50 -1.92
N PHE A 66 8.99 6.00 -1.20
CA PHE A 66 8.52 7.37 -1.35
C PHE A 66 9.54 8.40 -0.84
N VAL A 67 10.21 8.12 0.26
CA VAL A 67 11.31 8.96 0.77
C VAL A 67 12.46 9.01 -0.25
N ASP A 68 12.84 7.87 -0.80
CA ASP A 68 13.92 7.78 -1.79
C ASP A 68 13.52 8.52 -3.09
N LEU A 69 12.29 8.38 -3.54
CA LEU A 69 11.74 9.11 -4.68
C LEU A 69 11.85 10.63 -4.48
N ILE A 70 11.47 11.14 -3.30
CA ILE A 70 11.54 12.58 -3.02
C ILE A 70 12.99 13.06 -3.02
N LYS A 71 13.91 12.28 -2.46
CA LYS A 71 15.34 12.64 -2.43
C LYS A 71 15.95 12.72 -3.83
N GLU A 72 15.51 11.85 -4.75
CA GLU A 72 16.07 11.75 -6.09
C GLU A 72 15.39 12.69 -7.10
N TYR A 73 14.06 12.78 -7.04
CA TYR A 73 13.25 13.47 -8.04
C TYR A 73 12.52 14.71 -7.52
N GLY A 74 12.58 14.99 -6.22
CA GLY A 74 11.93 16.18 -5.65
C GLY A 74 12.58 17.46 -6.20
N SER A 75 11.78 18.31 -6.86
CA SER A 75 12.19 19.64 -7.30
C SER A 75 12.09 20.65 -6.13
N GLU A 76 12.43 21.92 -6.38
CA GLU A 76 12.25 22.98 -5.37
C GLU A 76 10.76 23.18 -5.00
N ASN A 77 9.82 22.85 -5.92
CA ASN A 77 8.39 22.99 -5.74
C ASN A 77 7.68 21.66 -6.03
N TYR A 78 7.20 20.99 -5.00
CA TYR A 78 6.40 19.78 -5.15
C TYR A 78 5.23 19.73 -4.16
N ASP A 79 4.22 18.91 -4.50
CA ASP A 79 3.08 18.57 -3.65
C ASP A 79 2.84 17.06 -3.77
N PHE A 80 3.51 16.31 -2.94
CA PHE A 80 3.45 14.87 -2.96
C PHE A 80 2.60 14.35 -1.81
N SER A 81 1.75 13.38 -2.09
CA SER A 81 0.88 12.75 -1.10
C SER A 81 1.09 11.25 -1.08
N LEU A 82 1.34 10.72 0.10
CA LEU A 82 1.28 9.29 0.38
C LEU A 82 0.15 9.04 1.37
N ARG A 83 -0.79 8.18 0.99
CA ARG A 83 -1.96 7.82 1.78
C ARG A 83 -1.85 6.37 2.22
N GLU A 84 -1.52 6.13 3.48
CA GLU A 84 -1.72 4.81 4.09
C GLU A 84 -3.19 4.69 4.46
N THR A 85 -3.91 3.76 3.82
CA THR A 85 -5.36 3.66 3.99
C THR A 85 -5.89 2.25 3.70
N GLN A 86 -7.19 2.07 3.90
CA GLN A 86 -7.90 0.78 3.78
C GLN A 86 -7.89 0.27 2.33
N THR A 87 -7.90 -1.04 2.16
CA THR A 87 -7.82 -1.69 0.84
C THR A 87 -8.90 -1.21 -0.14
N TYR A 88 -10.15 -1.03 0.34
CA TYR A 88 -11.21 -0.50 -0.52
C TYR A 88 -10.96 0.95 -0.93
N GLU A 89 -10.49 1.77 -0.01
CA GLU A 89 -10.19 3.18 -0.29
C GLU A 89 -9.03 3.33 -1.29
N ILE A 90 -8.01 2.46 -1.24
CA ILE A 90 -6.94 2.41 -2.24
C ILE A 90 -7.53 2.18 -3.63
N ILE A 91 -8.44 1.20 -3.76
CA ILE A 91 -9.10 0.89 -5.03
C ILE A 91 -9.95 2.09 -5.50
N ASP A 92 -10.71 2.72 -4.61
CA ASP A 92 -11.54 3.88 -4.92
C ASP A 92 -10.69 5.10 -5.31
N ASP A 93 -9.60 5.37 -4.59
CA ASP A 93 -8.69 6.48 -4.88
C ASP A 93 -8.07 6.36 -6.28
N VAL A 94 -7.63 5.16 -6.67
CA VAL A 94 -7.08 4.94 -8.01
C VAL A 94 -8.18 4.93 -9.08
N ALA A 95 -9.34 4.36 -8.79
CA ALA A 95 -10.48 4.38 -9.72
C ALA A 95 -10.97 5.79 -10.01
N ARG A 96 -10.94 6.68 -9.02
CA ARG A 96 -11.33 8.09 -9.13
C ARG A 96 -10.15 9.01 -9.47
N MET A 97 -8.98 8.44 -9.74
CA MET A 97 -7.77 9.18 -10.09
C MET A 97 -7.35 10.23 -9.05
N LYS A 98 -7.68 9.98 -7.78
CA LYS A 98 -7.15 10.73 -6.64
C LYS A 98 -5.71 10.33 -6.32
N SER A 99 -5.36 9.08 -6.64
CA SER A 99 -4.01 8.54 -6.60
C SER A 99 -3.65 7.95 -7.96
N GLU A 100 -2.42 8.16 -8.41
CA GLU A 100 -1.93 7.66 -9.70
C GLU A 100 -1.75 6.15 -9.66
N ILE A 101 -1.27 5.64 -8.53
CA ILE A 101 -1.12 4.22 -8.26
C ILE A 101 -1.59 3.87 -6.85
N GLY A 102 -1.93 2.60 -6.66
CA GLY A 102 -2.25 2.02 -5.36
C GLY A 102 -1.40 0.78 -5.09
N ILE A 103 -0.88 0.63 -3.88
CA ILE A 103 -0.11 -0.55 -3.47
C ILE A 103 -0.96 -1.42 -2.56
N LEU A 104 -1.16 -2.68 -2.94
CA LEU A 104 -1.89 -3.67 -2.14
C LEU A 104 -1.37 -5.08 -2.41
N TYR A 105 -1.85 -6.06 -1.64
CA TYR A 105 -1.49 -7.45 -1.89
C TYR A 105 -2.69 -8.31 -2.28
N LEU A 106 -2.41 -9.34 -3.05
CA LEU A 106 -3.33 -10.42 -3.37
C LEU A 106 -2.81 -11.76 -2.82
N ASN A 107 -3.72 -12.65 -2.57
CA ASN A 107 -3.46 -14.05 -2.25
C ASN A 107 -4.58 -14.93 -2.81
N GLU A 108 -4.47 -16.24 -2.66
CA GLU A 108 -5.45 -17.21 -3.17
C GLU A 108 -6.86 -17.01 -2.60
N PHE A 109 -6.98 -16.34 -1.45
CA PHE A 109 -8.29 -16.12 -0.82
C PHE A 109 -8.96 -14.83 -1.31
N ASN A 110 -8.23 -13.71 -1.38
CA ASN A 110 -8.80 -12.40 -1.68
C ASN A 110 -8.79 -12.05 -3.17
N ALA A 111 -7.92 -12.67 -3.97
CA ALA A 111 -7.71 -12.32 -5.38
C ALA A 111 -9.01 -12.31 -6.19
N SER A 112 -9.82 -13.37 -6.11
CA SER A 112 -11.04 -13.48 -6.92
C SER A 112 -12.04 -12.33 -6.66
N VAL A 113 -12.10 -11.83 -5.43
CA VAL A 113 -13.01 -10.73 -5.05
C VAL A 113 -12.41 -9.38 -5.44
N LEU A 114 -11.15 -9.14 -5.07
CA LEU A 114 -10.49 -7.85 -5.33
C LEU A 114 -10.27 -7.63 -6.83
N GLU A 115 -9.88 -8.66 -7.59
CA GLU A 115 -9.75 -8.57 -9.06
C GLU A 115 -11.07 -8.25 -9.75
N LYS A 116 -12.18 -8.81 -9.27
CA LYS A 116 -13.52 -8.49 -9.80
C LYS A 116 -13.85 -7.02 -9.56
N ILE A 117 -13.54 -6.48 -8.38
CA ILE A 117 -13.78 -5.07 -8.06
C ILE A 117 -12.86 -4.17 -8.88
N MET A 118 -11.58 -4.50 -8.98
CA MET A 118 -10.62 -3.77 -9.81
C MET A 118 -11.03 -3.75 -11.28
N LYS A 119 -11.47 -4.90 -11.82
CA LYS A 119 -11.96 -5.00 -13.19
C LYS A 119 -13.20 -4.13 -13.43
N ALA A 120 -14.14 -4.11 -12.48
CA ALA A 120 -15.35 -3.28 -12.57
C ALA A 120 -15.05 -1.77 -12.55
N ASN A 121 -13.88 -1.38 -12.03
CA ASN A 121 -13.40 0.01 -11.96
C ASN A 121 -12.29 0.32 -12.99
N ASP A 122 -12.14 -0.48 -14.05
CA ASP A 122 -11.12 -0.31 -15.09
C ASP A 122 -9.67 -0.27 -14.56
N LEU A 123 -9.40 -0.94 -13.44
CA LEU A 123 -8.05 -1.03 -12.87
C LEU A 123 -7.33 -2.29 -13.35
N LYS A 124 -6.00 -2.21 -13.35
CA LYS A 124 -5.08 -3.32 -13.62
C LYS A 124 -4.17 -3.50 -12.42
N PHE A 125 -4.05 -4.73 -11.94
CA PHE A 125 -3.03 -5.13 -10.97
C PHE A 125 -1.78 -5.63 -11.71
N THR A 126 -0.61 -5.25 -11.20
CA THR A 126 0.69 -5.74 -11.66
C THR A 126 1.51 -6.11 -10.44
N GLU A 127 2.00 -7.35 -10.40
CA GLU A 127 2.85 -7.84 -9.31
C GLU A 127 4.20 -7.11 -9.31
N LEU A 128 4.67 -6.73 -8.13
CA LEU A 128 6.00 -6.17 -7.86
C LEU A 128 6.93 -7.24 -7.29
N PHE A 129 6.47 -7.94 -6.28
CA PHE A 129 7.21 -9.04 -5.67
C PHE A 129 6.28 -9.97 -4.87
N VAL A 130 6.81 -11.14 -4.54
CA VAL A 130 6.11 -12.13 -3.72
C VAL A 130 6.83 -12.28 -2.39
N ALA A 131 6.07 -12.23 -1.30
CA ALA A 131 6.57 -12.39 0.05
C ALA A 131 5.98 -13.62 0.74
N ARG A 132 6.76 -14.25 1.62
CA ARG A 132 6.24 -15.23 2.58
C ARG A 132 5.70 -14.52 3.80
N PRO A 133 4.66 -15.07 4.46
CA PRO A 133 4.15 -14.48 5.67
C PRO A 133 5.19 -14.47 6.78
N HIS A 134 5.27 -13.36 7.47
CA HIS A 134 6.04 -13.14 8.69
C HIS A 134 5.12 -12.56 9.74
N ILE A 135 5.61 -12.47 10.95
CA ILE A 135 5.00 -11.64 11.99
C ILE A 135 5.93 -10.48 12.33
N PHE A 136 5.37 -9.32 12.59
CA PHE A 136 6.07 -8.27 13.32
C PHE A 136 5.80 -8.41 14.80
N ILE A 137 6.86 -8.37 15.59
CA ILE A 137 6.86 -8.38 17.05
C ILE A 137 7.92 -7.42 17.58
N CYS A 138 7.82 -7.09 18.87
CA CYS A 138 8.89 -6.39 19.55
C CYS A 138 10.13 -7.31 19.68
N ASP A 139 11.33 -6.76 19.55
CA ASP A 139 12.62 -7.46 19.75
C ASP A 139 12.74 -8.16 21.11
N LYS A 140 12.04 -7.63 22.12
CA LYS A 140 11.97 -8.20 23.49
C LYS A 140 10.91 -9.28 23.67
N ASN A 141 10.10 -9.56 22.66
CA ASN A 141 9.11 -10.62 22.73
C ASN A 141 9.82 -11.98 22.85
N PRO A 142 9.36 -12.91 23.70
CA PRO A 142 9.97 -14.24 23.81
C PRO A 142 10.09 -15.01 22.49
N LEU A 143 9.18 -14.75 21.54
CA LEU A 143 9.21 -15.36 20.20
C LEU A 143 10.33 -14.81 19.30
N ALA A 144 10.96 -13.70 19.67
CA ALA A 144 12.07 -13.10 18.91
C ALA A 144 13.30 -14.00 18.82
N GLN A 145 13.44 -14.97 19.72
CA GLN A 145 14.55 -15.94 19.74
C GLN A 145 14.31 -17.16 18.85
N LYS A 146 13.13 -17.26 18.22
CA LYS A 146 12.79 -18.37 17.34
C LYS A 146 13.18 -18.06 15.90
N ASP A 147 13.75 -19.04 15.19
CA ASP A 147 14.01 -18.93 13.74
C ASP A 147 12.71 -18.82 12.92
N GLN A 148 11.63 -19.39 13.43
CA GLN A 148 10.28 -19.31 12.88
C GLN A 148 9.23 -19.59 13.95
N VAL A 149 8.04 -19.07 13.77
CA VAL A 149 6.88 -19.24 14.68
C VAL A 149 5.74 -19.94 13.97
N THR A 150 4.87 -20.61 14.73
CA THR A 150 3.64 -21.23 14.26
C THR A 150 2.43 -20.43 14.75
N MET A 151 1.24 -20.70 14.17
CA MET A 151 0.00 -20.10 14.67
C MET A 151 -0.32 -20.52 16.12
N GLU A 152 0.15 -21.68 16.56
CA GLU A 152 0.00 -22.16 17.95
C GLU A 152 0.83 -21.33 18.93
N ASP A 153 2.06 -20.97 18.56
CA ASP A 153 2.92 -20.10 19.36
C ASP A 153 2.28 -18.72 19.62
N LEU A 154 1.39 -18.29 18.75
CA LEU A 154 0.77 -16.96 18.76
C LEU A 154 -0.53 -16.88 19.59
N GLN A 155 -1.08 -18.00 20.06
CA GLN A 155 -2.43 -18.06 20.67
C GLN A 155 -2.59 -17.19 21.92
N ASP A 156 -1.53 -17.01 22.69
CA ASP A 156 -1.56 -16.26 23.95
C ASP A 156 -1.20 -14.77 23.79
N TYR A 157 -0.75 -14.37 22.61
CA TYR A 157 -0.35 -13.00 22.30
C TYR A 157 -1.50 -12.20 21.68
N PRO A 158 -1.62 -10.89 21.96
CA PRO A 158 -2.59 -10.03 21.29
C PRO A 158 -2.29 -9.92 19.78
N TYR A 159 -3.29 -10.20 18.97
CA TYR A 159 -3.24 -9.97 17.53
C TYR A 159 -3.68 -8.55 17.19
N LEU A 160 -2.85 -7.84 16.46
CA LEU A 160 -3.13 -6.51 15.96
C LEU A 160 -3.36 -6.55 14.46
N SER A 161 -4.37 -5.82 13.99
CA SER A 161 -4.73 -5.72 12.58
C SER A 161 -5.24 -4.32 12.25
N PHE A 162 -5.19 -3.97 10.97
CA PHE A 162 -5.78 -2.73 10.49
C PHE A 162 -7.28 -2.91 10.26
N GLU A 163 -8.07 -1.95 10.75
CA GLU A 163 -9.51 -1.95 10.49
C GLU A 163 -9.80 -1.55 9.04
N GLN A 164 -10.85 -2.15 8.48
CA GLN A 164 -11.25 -1.91 7.09
C GLN A 164 -12.57 -1.12 6.99
N GLY A 165 -12.91 -0.36 8.04
CA GLY A 165 -14.09 0.54 8.07
C GLY A 165 -15.39 -0.19 7.74
N GLU A 166 -16.18 0.39 6.85
CA GLU A 166 -17.45 -0.19 6.39
C GLU A 166 -17.25 -1.46 5.54
N HIS A 167 -16.10 -1.59 4.89
CA HIS A 167 -15.72 -2.75 4.09
C HIS A 167 -14.93 -3.78 4.92
N ASN A 168 -15.45 -4.16 6.09
CA ASN A 168 -14.77 -5.01 7.06
C ASN A 168 -14.79 -6.52 6.77
N SER A 169 -15.06 -6.90 5.54
CA SER A 169 -14.90 -8.30 5.10
C SER A 169 -13.43 -8.72 5.09
N PHE A 170 -13.17 -9.97 5.44
CA PHE A 170 -11.82 -10.56 5.41
C PHE A 170 -11.12 -10.48 4.04
N TYR A 171 -11.85 -10.25 2.95
CA TYR A 171 -11.25 -10.04 1.62
C TYR A 171 -10.46 -8.73 1.51
N TYR A 172 -10.79 -7.73 2.33
CA TYR A 172 -10.09 -6.45 2.37
C TYR A 172 -8.98 -6.38 3.42
N ALA A 173 -8.88 -7.41 4.31
CA ALA A 173 -7.86 -7.42 5.35
C ALA A 173 -6.45 -7.32 4.75
N GLU A 174 -5.60 -6.53 5.39
CA GLU A 174 -4.20 -6.34 4.99
C GLU A 174 -3.30 -7.45 5.49
N GLU A 175 -3.76 -8.19 6.49
CA GLU A 175 -3.04 -9.29 7.09
C GLU A 175 -3.53 -10.63 6.55
N ARG A 176 -2.57 -11.47 6.18
CA ARG A 176 -2.88 -12.85 5.87
C ARG A 176 -3.40 -13.59 7.11
N TYR A 177 -4.21 -14.60 6.93
CA TYR A 177 -4.85 -15.39 7.99
C TYR A 177 -5.77 -14.58 8.91
N SER A 178 -6.32 -13.47 8.45
CA SER A 178 -7.27 -12.63 9.18
C SER A 178 -8.54 -13.38 9.63
N ARG A 179 -8.91 -14.48 8.94
CA ARG A 179 -10.06 -15.34 9.29
C ARG A 179 -9.84 -16.27 10.48
N VAL A 180 -8.60 -16.45 10.90
CA VAL A 180 -8.29 -17.33 12.03
C VAL A 180 -8.84 -16.71 13.31
N LEU A 181 -9.65 -17.47 14.04
CA LEU A 181 -10.19 -17.02 15.32
C LEU A 181 -9.06 -16.88 16.35
N ARG A 182 -9.03 -15.75 17.00
CA ARG A 182 -8.04 -15.42 18.05
C ARG A 182 -8.74 -14.94 19.30
N LYS A 183 -8.17 -15.27 20.46
CA LYS A 183 -8.75 -14.88 21.76
C LYS A 183 -8.62 -13.36 22.02
N LYS A 184 -7.53 -12.74 21.54
CA LYS A 184 -7.21 -11.33 21.81
C LYS A 184 -7.00 -10.62 20.48
N ASN A 185 -7.91 -9.71 20.11
CA ASN A 185 -7.85 -8.96 18.87
C ASN A 185 -7.92 -7.47 19.19
N ILE A 186 -7.03 -6.71 18.56
CA ILE A 186 -7.01 -5.24 18.61
C ILE A 186 -6.99 -4.74 17.17
N ARG A 187 -7.87 -3.81 16.84
CA ARG A 187 -7.90 -3.15 15.54
C ARG A 187 -7.45 -1.72 15.67
N VAL A 188 -6.65 -1.27 14.73
CA VAL A 188 -6.07 0.07 14.68
C VAL A 188 -6.25 0.68 13.28
N ARG A 189 -6.01 1.98 13.17
CA ARG A 189 -6.12 2.71 11.89
C ARG A 189 -4.79 3.11 11.31
N ASP A 190 -3.76 3.14 12.11
CA ASP A 190 -2.46 3.65 11.69
C ASP A 190 -1.31 2.78 12.22
N ARG A 191 -0.20 2.85 11.51
CA ARG A 191 0.98 2.04 11.76
C ARG A 191 1.71 2.45 13.04
N ALA A 192 1.71 3.72 13.41
CA ALA A 192 2.38 4.19 14.62
C ALA A 192 1.69 3.62 15.86
N THR A 193 0.35 3.67 15.90
CA THR A 193 -0.44 3.04 16.97
C THR A 193 -0.22 1.54 17.01
N LEU A 194 -0.18 0.86 15.84
CA LEU A 194 0.08 -0.57 15.77
C LEU A 194 1.43 -0.91 16.40
N PHE A 195 2.51 -0.22 16.02
CA PHE A 195 3.85 -0.49 16.53
C PHE A 195 3.98 -0.21 18.04
N ASN A 196 3.36 0.87 18.53
CA ASN A 196 3.31 1.15 19.96
C ASN A 196 2.64 0.02 20.75
N LEU A 197 1.55 -0.54 20.24
CA LEU A 197 0.85 -1.64 20.86
C LEU A 197 1.61 -2.98 20.73
N LEU A 198 2.33 -3.21 19.63
CA LEU A 198 3.23 -4.36 19.51
C LEU A 198 4.27 -4.35 20.65
N ILE A 199 4.88 -3.20 20.90
CA ILE A 199 5.88 -3.01 21.96
C ILE A 199 5.23 -3.11 23.35
N GLY A 200 4.16 -2.33 23.58
CA GLY A 200 3.56 -2.16 24.90
C GLY A 200 2.81 -3.39 25.41
N LEU A 201 2.30 -4.24 24.51
CA LEU A 201 1.48 -5.41 24.87
C LEU A 201 2.14 -6.75 24.49
N ASN A 202 3.36 -6.75 23.97
CA ASN A 202 3.97 -7.94 23.36
C ASN A 202 3.06 -8.58 22.28
N GLY A 203 2.33 -7.76 21.52
CA GLY A 203 1.43 -8.22 20.50
C GLY A 203 2.17 -8.66 19.23
N TYR A 204 1.40 -9.11 18.24
CA TYR A 204 1.91 -9.42 16.90
C TYR A 204 0.93 -9.00 15.80
N THR A 205 1.47 -8.78 14.61
CA THR A 205 0.68 -8.67 13.38
C THR A 205 1.29 -9.54 12.29
N VAL A 206 0.47 -10.02 11.34
CA VAL A 206 0.95 -10.80 10.18
C VAL A 206 1.27 -9.85 9.04
N CYS A 207 2.45 -9.98 8.44
CA CYS A 207 2.99 -9.06 7.44
C CYS A 207 3.81 -9.77 6.36
N SER A 208 4.32 -8.99 5.41
CA SER A 208 5.24 -9.45 4.37
C SER A 208 6.65 -9.75 4.84
N GLY A 209 7.01 -9.38 6.06
CA GLY A 209 8.36 -9.47 6.59
C GLY A 209 9.31 -8.37 6.11
N VAL A 210 8.85 -7.47 5.25
CA VAL A 210 9.66 -6.35 4.76
C VAL A 210 9.51 -5.16 5.69
N ILE A 211 10.58 -4.87 6.43
CA ILE A 211 10.69 -3.69 7.30
C ILE A 211 12.04 -3.01 7.04
N ASP A 212 12.07 -1.70 7.16
CA ASP A 212 13.31 -0.91 7.09
C ASP A 212 13.63 -0.37 8.49
N GLU A 213 14.72 -0.84 9.06
CA GLU A 213 15.16 -0.47 10.42
C GLU A 213 15.51 1.02 10.51
N ASN A 214 16.03 1.61 9.44
CA ASN A 214 16.42 3.04 9.44
C ASN A 214 15.23 3.98 9.67
N LEU A 215 14.02 3.60 9.23
CA LEU A 215 12.82 4.42 9.39
C LEU A 215 11.88 3.93 10.49
N ASN A 216 11.97 2.65 10.91
CA ASN A 216 11.04 2.07 11.89
C ASN A 216 11.69 1.75 13.23
N GLY A 217 13.02 1.96 13.35
CA GLY A 217 13.80 1.61 14.54
C GLY A 217 14.06 0.11 14.68
N GLU A 218 14.94 -0.25 15.58
CA GLU A 218 15.38 -1.64 15.82
C GLU A 218 14.42 -2.43 16.74
N ASN A 219 13.42 -1.77 17.32
CA ASN A 219 12.54 -2.39 18.32
C ASN A 219 11.47 -3.32 17.73
N ILE A 220 11.23 -3.29 16.42
CA ILE A 220 10.29 -4.16 15.71
C ILE A 220 11.07 -5.04 14.74
N ILE A 221 10.89 -6.34 14.90
CA ILE A 221 11.54 -7.35 14.07
C ILE A 221 10.53 -8.20 13.32
N ALA A 222 10.97 -8.76 12.20
CA ALA A 222 10.20 -9.71 11.41
C ALA A 222 10.66 -11.14 11.70
N VAL A 223 9.75 -12.00 12.14
CA VAL A 223 10.02 -13.43 12.36
C VAL A 223 9.20 -14.24 11.35
N PRO A 224 9.80 -15.21 10.62
CA PRO A 224 9.08 -16.04 9.66
C PRO A 224 7.92 -16.79 10.31
N LEU A 225 6.76 -16.79 9.65
CA LEU A 225 5.61 -17.60 10.06
C LEU A 225 5.64 -18.93 9.30
N LYS A 226 5.63 -20.03 10.05
CA LYS A 226 5.66 -21.41 9.50
C LYS A 226 4.29 -21.80 8.96
N GLU A 227 3.85 -21.10 7.93
CA GLU A 227 2.56 -21.35 7.28
C GLU A 227 2.75 -21.34 5.76
N GLN A 228 1.91 -22.14 5.08
CA GLN A 228 1.92 -22.15 3.63
C GLN A 228 1.19 -20.95 3.06
N GLY A 229 1.63 -20.50 1.90
CA GLY A 229 1.01 -19.45 1.11
C GLY A 229 1.89 -18.23 0.93
N LEU A 230 1.49 -17.42 -0.03
CA LEU A 230 2.27 -16.28 -0.50
C LEU A 230 1.42 -15.01 -0.45
N MET A 231 2.09 -13.89 -0.34
CA MET A 231 1.52 -12.55 -0.49
C MET A 231 2.09 -11.96 -1.79
N GLN A 232 1.26 -11.83 -2.82
CA GLN A 232 1.61 -11.17 -4.07
C GLN A 232 1.42 -9.67 -3.88
N ILE A 233 2.49 -8.97 -3.61
CA ILE A 233 2.47 -7.52 -3.45
C ILE A 233 2.60 -6.88 -4.81
N GLY A 234 1.73 -5.96 -5.12
CA GLY A 234 1.72 -5.31 -6.40
C GLY A 234 1.10 -3.92 -6.37
N TYR A 235 1.07 -3.30 -7.53
CA TYR A 235 0.42 -2.02 -7.71
C TYR A 235 -0.80 -2.13 -8.61
N ILE A 236 -1.76 -1.26 -8.37
CA ILE A 236 -2.89 -1.02 -9.24
C ILE A 236 -2.80 0.36 -9.87
N HIS A 237 -3.23 0.45 -11.12
CA HIS A 237 -3.39 1.71 -11.82
C HIS A 237 -4.60 1.66 -12.76
N HIS A 238 -5.13 2.81 -13.15
CA HIS A 238 -6.23 2.85 -14.11
C HIS A 238 -5.74 2.47 -15.51
N LYS A 239 -6.41 1.53 -16.18
CA LYS A 239 -6.00 0.97 -17.50
C LYS A 239 -5.80 2.00 -18.59
N LYS A 240 -6.56 3.09 -18.54
CA LYS A 240 -6.51 4.18 -19.54
C LYS A 240 -5.48 5.25 -19.16
N ALA A 241 -4.90 5.18 -17.95
CA ALA A 241 -3.87 6.12 -17.52
C ALA A 241 -2.51 5.73 -18.07
N VAL A 242 -1.75 6.72 -18.49
CA VAL A 242 -0.32 6.59 -18.75
C VAL A 242 0.40 6.98 -17.46
N LEU A 243 1.14 6.04 -16.88
CA LEU A 243 1.91 6.31 -15.66
C LEU A 243 2.95 7.40 -15.90
N GLY A 244 2.97 8.40 -15.05
CA GLY A 244 3.94 9.48 -15.05
C GLY A 244 5.34 8.99 -14.69
N LYS A 245 6.34 9.84 -14.92
CA LYS A 245 7.75 9.55 -14.62
C LYS A 245 7.98 9.20 -13.14
N LEU A 246 7.29 9.91 -12.23
CA LEU A 246 7.40 9.67 -10.79
C LEU A 246 6.80 8.31 -10.40
N ALA A 247 5.65 7.94 -10.96
CA ALA A 247 5.04 6.63 -10.70
C ALA A 247 5.93 5.49 -11.22
N GLN A 248 6.52 5.65 -12.41
CA GLN A 248 7.44 4.66 -12.97
C GLN A 248 8.68 4.50 -12.08
N ALA A 249 9.33 5.60 -11.69
CA ALA A 249 10.49 5.60 -10.80
C ALA A 249 10.17 4.98 -9.44
N TYR A 250 8.99 5.27 -8.88
CA TYR A 250 8.56 4.68 -7.62
C TYR A 250 8.35 3.17 -7.71
N ILE A 251 7.73 2.69 -8.80
CA ILE A 251 7.52 1.26 -9.06
C ILE A 251 8.87 0.55 -9.22
N GLU A 252 9.79 1.13 -9.99
CA GLU A 252 11.14 0.62 -10.21
C GLU A 252 11.92 0.54 -8.89
N ALA A 253 11.88 1.58 -8.06
CA ALA A 253 12.56 1.61 -6.76
C ALA A 253 12.09 0.47 -5.82
N ILE A 254 10.78 0.16 -5.81
CA ILE A 254 10.25 -0.99 -5.06
C ILE A 254 10.70 -2.30 -5.70
N GLY A 255 10.59 -2.43 -7.01
CA GLY A 255 10.95 -3.65 -7.76
C GLY A 255 12.42 -4.01 -7.62
N ASP A 256 13.32 -3.06 -7.76
CA ASP A 256 14.77 -3.25 -7.64
C ASP A 256 15.19 -3.64 -6.21
N ARG A 257 14.56 -3.04 -5.21
CA ARG A 257 14.89 -3.30 -3.81
C ARG A 257 14.34 -4.64 -3.30
N TYR A 258 13.14 -5.02 -3.73
CA TYR A 258 12.40 -6.15 -3.16
C TYR A 258 12.04 -7.26 -4.16
N GLY A 259 12.15 -7.02 -5.46
CA GLY A 259 11.79 -7.97 -6.54
C GLY A 259 12.59 -9.28 -6.56
N GLY A 260 13.70 -9.37 -5.82
CA GLY A 260 14.50 -10.60 -5.67
C GLY A 260 14.24 -11.38 -4.38
N GLN A 261 13.35 -10.93 -3.51
CA GLN A 261 13.12 -11.52 -2.18
C GLN A 261 12.06 -12.64 -2.18
N ILE A 262 12.28 -13.69 -2.95
CA ILE A 262 11.75 -14.99 -2.58
C ILE A 262 12.76 -15.57 -1.58
N SER A 263 12.53 -15.39 -0.28
CA SER A 263 13.30 -16.09 0.75
C SER A 263 13.01 -17.60 0.64
N VAL A 264 13.81 -18.31 -0.11
CA VAL A 264 13.82 -19.79 -0.10
C VAL A 264 14.54 -20.19 1.19
N PRO A 265 13.92 -20.94 2.12
CA PRO A 265 14.64 -21.48 3.27
C PRO A 265 15.63 -22.52 2.73
N GLY A 266 16.94 -22.28 2.88
CA GLY A 266 17.96 -23.29 2.62
C GLY A 266 19.12 -22.93 1.69
N GLY A 267 19.31 -21.67 1.31
CA GLY A 267 20.49 -21.23 0.56
C GLY A 267 21.59 -20.73 1.50
N SER A 268 22.56 -21.60 1.85
CA SER A 268 23.75 -21.23 2.61
C SER A 268 24.46 -20.05 1.94
N LYS A 269 24.79 -19.02 2.69
CA LYS A 269 25.69 -17.95 2.29
C LYS A 269 27.03 -18.55 1.89
N LYS A 270 27.28 -18.77 0.61
CA LYS A 270 28.64 -18.91 0.09
C LYS A 270 29.22 -17.50 -0.03
N GLY A 271 30.21 -17.25 0.83
CA GLY A 271 30.92 -15.99 0.91
C GLY A 271 31.48 -15.56 -0.44
N ARG A 272 31.37 -14.29 -0.73
CA ARG A 272 32.26 -13.62 -1.67
C ARG A 272 33.42 -13.01 -0.87
N LYS A 273 34.61 -13.53 -1.19
CA LYS A 273 35.88 -12.93 -0.82
C LYS A 273 36.08 -11.62 -1.58
#